data_8157a40c4d6cfb83f57282e8662a1be6
#
_entry.id   8157a40c4d6cfb83f57282e8662a1be6
#
_cell.length_a   1.000
_cell.length_b   1.000
_cell.length_c   1.000
_cell.angle_alpha   90.00
_cell.angle_beta   90.00
_cell.angle_gamma   90.00
#
_symmetry.space_group_name_H-M   'P 1'
#
loop_
_entity.id
_entity.type
_entity.pdbx_description
1 polymer ?
#
loop_
_entity_poly.entity_id
_entity_poly.type
_entity_poly.pdbx_seq_one_letter_code
_entity_poly.pdbx_strand_id
1 'polypeptide(L)'
;QSPRSIFNMVKIYVDADACPVKNEIERIAARHDLITYMVCNGGIRPSRNPLINLIVVNQESDAADSWIIGNIEKNDICVTNDIPLAEQCLKKGALAIRPNGMRFTLDNIGMAIATREIMGKIRESGEVTSGPPPFSKLDRSKFLNYMETMVRSASKS
;
A
#
# COMPACT_ATOMS: atom_id res chain seq x y z
N GLN A 1 16.66 -22.01 14.13
CA GLN A 1 16.05 -21.11 13.17
C GLN A 1 17.02 -20.69 12.08
N SER A 2 16.54 -20.68 10.84
CA SER A 2 17.37 -20.35 9.71
C SER A 2 17.65 -18.82 9.63
N PRO A 3 18.91 -18.40 9.46
CA PRO A 3 19.20 -16.99 9.22
C PRO A 3 18.46 -16.41 8.03
N ARG A 4 18.10 -17.25 7.06
CA ARG A 4 17.36 -16.84 5.89
C ARG A 4 16.03 -16.17 6.24
N SER A 5 15.33 -16.67 7.26
CA SER A 5 14.06 -16.08 7.66
C SER A 5 14.20 -14.64 8.18
N ILE A 6 15.39 -14.31 8.71
CA ILE A 6 15.67 -12.94 9.15
C ILE A 6 15.91 -12.03 7.95
N PHE A 7 16.72 -12.48 7.01
CA PHE A 7 17.11 -11.68 5.83
C PHE A 7 15.98 -11.54 4.81
N ASN A 8 15.08 -12.53 4.76
CA ASN A 8 13.99 -12.53 3.80
C ASN A 8 12.66 -12.11 4.40
N MET A 9 12.70 -11.47 5.57
CA MET A 9 11.49 -10.99 6.23
C MET A 9 10.99 -9.73 5.56
N VAL A 10 10.05 -9.92 4.65
CA VAL A 10 9.32 -8.82 4.02
C VAL A 10 8.05 -8.59 4.83
N LYS A 11 7.79 -7.34 5.17
CA LYS A 11 6.57 -6.94 5.87
C LYS A 11 5.71 -6.12 4.93
N ILE A 12 4.40 -6.24 5.09
CA ILE A 12 3.44 -5.48 4.28
C ILE A 12 2.78 -4.44 5.18
N TYR A 13 2.79 -3.19 4.73
CA TYR A 13 2.12 -2.09 5.41
C TYR A 13 0.97 -1.61 4.54
N VAL A 14 -0.23 -1.58 5.09
CA VAL A 14 -1.43 -1.25 4.35
C VAL A 14 -2.08 0.00 4.94
N ASP A 15 -2.30 0.99 4.09
CA ASP A 15 -3.14 2.15 4.42
C ASP A 15 -4.58 1.67 4.26
N ALA A 16 -5.14 1.14 5.36
CA ALA A 16 -6.30 0.26 5.29
C ALA A 16 -7.65 0.97 5.19
N ASP A 17 -7.73 2.25 5.55
CA ASP A 17 -9.02 2.96 5.59
C ASP A 17 -9.70 3.05 4.23
N ALA A 18 -8.93 3.10 3.16
CA ALA A 18 -9.48 3.21 1.81
C ALA A 18 -8.98 2.08 0.90
N CYS A 19 -8.74 0.90 1.48
CA CYS A 19 -8.16 -0.21 0.73
C CYS A 19 -9.24 -1.25 0.38
N PRO A 20 -9.57 -1.40 -0.91
CA PRO A 20 -10.57 -2.39 -1.32
C PRO A 20 -10.03 -3.81 -1.50
N VAL A 21 -8.72 -4.01 -1.30
CA VAL A 21 -8.07 -5.31 -1.53
C VAL A 21 -7.55 -5.96 -0.25
N LYS A 22 -8.16 -5.66 0.89
CA LYS A 22 -7.73 -6.24 2.17
C LYS A 22 -7.74 -7.77 2.15
N ASN A 23 -8.78 -8.37 1.58
CA ASN A 23 -8.88 -9.83 1.49
C ASN A 23 -7.77 -10.42 0.63
N GLU A 24 -7.46 -9.76 -0.48
CA GLU A 24 -6.39 -10.19 -1.37
C GLU A 24 -5.02 -10.13 -0.67
N ILE A 25 -4.80 -9.06 0.10
CA ILE A 25 -3.56 -8.91 0.87
C ILE A 25 -3.44 -10.01 1.92
N GLU A 26 -4.51 -10.31 2.64
CA GLU A 26 -4.51 -11.38 3.63
C GLU A 26 -4.19 -12.74 3.00
N ARG A 27 -4.71 -12.99 1.81
CA ARG A 27 -4.45 -14.22 1.09
C ARG A 27 -2.97 -14.35 0.72
N ILE A 28 -2.38 -13.28 0.23
CA ILE A 28 -0.95 -13.25 -0.13
C ILE A 28 -0.09 -13.41 1.13
N ALA A 29 -0.44 -12.70 2.19
CA ALA A 29 0.28 -12.80 3.45
C ALA A 29 0.27 -14.22 4.01
N ALA A 30 -0.88 -14.88 3.95
CA ALA A 30 -1.02 -16.26 4.42
C ALA A 30 -0.19 -17.23 3.56
N ARG A 31 -0.18 -17.02 2.25
CA ARG A 31 0.57 -17.88 1.32
C ARG A 31 2.07 -17.82 1.57
N HIS A 32 2.59 -16.63 1.89
CA HIS A 32 4.03 -16.39 2.03
C HIS A 32 4.47 -16.23 3.47
N ASP A 33 3.58 -16.39 4.43
CA ASP A 33 3.85 -16.22 5.87
C ASP A 33 4.46 -14.86 6.19
N LEU A 34 3.83 -13.79 5.68
CA LEU A 34 4.33 -12.43 5.84
C LEU A 34 3.57 -11.67 6.93
N ILE A 35 4.32 -11.02 7.80
CA ILE A 35 3.74 -10.10 8.78
C ILE A 35 3.16 -8.90 8.03
N THR A 36 1.92 -8.58 8.35
CA THR A 36 1.18 -7.51 7.69
C THR A 36 0.59 -6.57 8.73
N TYR A 37 0.71 -5.28 8.50
CA TYR A 37 0.15 -4.25 9.36
C TYR A 37 -0.96 -3.52 8.60
N MET A 38 -2.20 -3.70 9.09
CA MET A 38 -3.35 -2.97 8.58
C MET A 38 -3.51 -1.71 9.43
N VAL A 39 -3.10 -0.57 8.90
CA VAL A 39 -3.08 0.70 9.63
C VAL A 39 -4.34 1.50 9.28
N CYS A 40 -5.13 1.85 10.28
CA CYS A 40 -6.42 2.49 10.08
C CYS A 40 -6.77 3.42 11.22
N ASN A 41 -7.84 4.21 11.05
CA ASN A 41 -8.38 5.07 12.10
C ASN A 41 -9.41 4.36 12.98
N GLY A 42 -9.71 3.09 12.66
CA GLY A 42 -10.69 2.28 13.38
C GLY A 42 -11.78 1.78 12.46
N GLY A 43 -12.72 1.00 13.01
CA GLY A 43 -13.84 0.47 12.24
C GLY A 43 -13.54 -0.73 11.37
N ILE A 44 -12.35 -1.27 11.45
CA ILE A 44 -11.95 -2.47 10.71
C ILE A 44 -11.83 -3.63 11.69
N ARG A 45 -12.38 -4.78 11.31
CA ARG A 45 -12.28 -5.98 12.13
C ARG A 45 -10.89 -6.57 12.08
N PRO A 46 -10.34 -6.99 13.23
CA PRO A 46 -9.08 -7.75 13.23
C PRO A 46 -9.21 -9.04 12.43
N SER A 47 -8.14 -9.40 11.74
CA SER A 47 -8.07 -10.66 11.03
C SER A 47 -7.87 -11.81 11.99
N ARG A 48 -8.36 -13.01 11.61
CA ARG A 48 -8.10 -14.24 12.35
C ARG A 48 -6.67 -14.74 12.15
N ASN A 49 -5.99 -14.27 11.12
CA ASN A 49 -4.61 -14.66 10.85
C ASN A 49 -3.68 -13.90 11.81
N PRO A 50 -2.90 -14.61 12.65
CA PRO A 50 -2.03 -13.94 13.62
C PRO A 50 -0.92 -13.10 12.97
N LEU A 51 -0.63 -13.31 11.71
CA LEU A 51 0.34 -12.50 10.99
C LEU A 51 -0.21 -11.13 10.59
N ILE A 52 -1.53 -10.97 10.60
CA ILE A 52 -2.17 -9.71 10.23
C ILE A 52 -2.42 -8.91 11.50
N ASN A 53 -1.71 -7.82 11.66
CA ASN A 53 -1.81 -6.95 12.83
C ASN A 53 -2.64 -5.72 12.50
N LEU A 54 -3.68 -5.47 13.27
CA LEU A 54 -4.48 -4.25 13.11
C LEU A 54 -3.88 -3.15 13.97
N ILE A 55 -3.49 -2.07 13.33
CA ILE A 55 -2.91 -0.90 13.99
C ILE A 55 -3.92 0.23 13.90
N VAL A 56 -4.48 0.61 15.03
CA VAL A 56 -5.44 1.71 15.10
C VAL A 56 -4.69 2.98 15.51
N VAL A 57 -4.77 4.00 14.68
CA VAL A 57 -4.10 5.28 14.93
C VAL A 57 -5.14 6.39 15.11
N ASN A 58 -4.69 7.58 15.50
CA ASN A 58 -5.56 8.73 15.69
C ASN A 58 -6.25 9.11 14.36
N GLN A 59 -7.35 9.84 14.47
CA GLN A 59 -8.10 10.30 13.29
C GLN A 59 -7.50 11.53 12.62
N GLU A 60 -6.29 11.91 13.01
CA GLU A 60 -5.55 12.97 12.31
C GLU A 60 -5.22 12.51 10.90
N SER A 61 -5.22 13.45 9.97
CA SER A 61 -5.12 13.13 8.54
C SER A 61 -3.84 12.40 8.15
N ASP A 62 -2.75 12.60 8.89
CA ASP A 62 -1.45 12.01 8.58
C ASP A 62 -1.02 10.92 9.57
N ALA A 63 -1.91 10.51 10.50
CA ALA A 63 -1.52 9.57 11.54
C ALA A 63 -1.11 8.21 10.97
N ALA A 64 -1.87 7.69 10.01
CA ALA A 64 -1.54 6.41 9.37
C ALA A 64 -0.24 6.52 8.58
N ASP A 65 -0.05 7.60 7.83
CA ASP A 65 1.17 7.83 7.06
C ASP A 65 2.39 7.88 7.97
N SER A 66 2.30 8.63 9.06
CA SER A 66 3.39 8.78 10.01
C SER A 66 3.78 7.45 10.63
N TRP A 67 2.78 6.65 11.00
CA TRP A 67 3.04 5.33 11.57
C TRP A 67 3.75 4.41 10.59
N ILE A 68 3.27 4.38 9.34
CA ILE A 68 3.87 3.54 8.30
C ILE A 68 5.30 3.96 8.03
N ILE A 69 5.53 5.25 7.81
CA ILE A 69 6.88 5.78 7.51
C ILE A 69 7.83 5.51 8.66
N GLY A 70 7.36 5.63 9.89
CA GLY A 70 8.18 5.39 11.07
C GLY A 70 8.59 3.94 11.27
N ASN A 71 7.91 3.00 10.66
CA ASN A 71 8.14 1.57 10.86
C ASN A 71 8.64 0.83 9.63
N ILE A 72 8.31 1.30 8.43
CA ILE A 72 8.66 0.62 7.20
C ILE A 72 10.18 0.63 6.98
N GLU A 73 10.69 -0.48 6.46
CA GLU A 73 12.10 -0.68 6.23
C GLU A 73 12.37 -1.03 4.77
N LYS A 74 13.65 -1.06 4.42
CA LYS A 74 14.07 -1.45 3.06
C LYS A 74 13.48 -2.81 2.69
N ASN A 75 12.97 -2.90 1.48
CA ASN A 75 12.35 -4.10 0.89
C ASN A 75 10.97 -4.44 1.46
N ASP A 76 10.44 -3.67 2.40
CA ASP A 76 9.05 -3.83 2.81
C ASP A 76 8.13 -3.28 1.72
N ILE A 77 6.84 -3.64 1.79
CA ILE A 77 5.87 -3.25 0.77
C ILE A 77 4.78 -2.40 1.41
N CYS A 78 4.47 -1.27 0.81
CA CYS A 78 3.35 -0.41 1.23
C CYS A 78 2.24 -0.46 0.19
N VAL A 79 1.01 -0.69 0.64
CA VAL A 79 -0.16 -0.67 -0.23
C VAL A 79 -0.96 0.59 0.10
N THR A 80 -1.01 1.52 -0.85
CA THR A 80 -1.67 2.82 -0.63
C THR A 80 -1.99 3.50 -1.95
N ASN A 81 -2.98 4.40 -1.92
CA ASN A 81 -3.24 5.34 -3.02
C ASN A 81 -2.61 6.71 -2.75
N ASP A 82 -2.04 6.90 -1.57
CA ASP A 82 -1.47 8.18 -1.17
C ASP A 82 -0.10 8.38 -1.81
N ILE A 83 0.01 9.35 -2.71
CA ILE A 83 1.23 9.58 -3.48
C ILE A 83 2.38 10.06 -2.59
N PRO A 84 2.20 11.05 -1.70
CA PRO A 84 3.28 11.46 -0.79
C PRO A 84 3.78 10.33 0.11
N LEU A 85 2.89 9.49 0.62
CA LEU A 85 3.29 8.33 1.42
C LEU A 85 4.13 7.36 0.60
N ALA A 86 3.68 7.04 -0.62
CA ALA A 86 4.41 6.14 -1.52
C ALA A 86 5.80 6.68 -1.81
N GLU A 87 5.93 7.98 -2.07
CA GLU A 87 7.21 8.60 -2.33
C GLU A 87 8.18 8.42 -1.17
N GLN A 88 7.71 8.66 0.05
CA GLN A 88 8.55 8.52 1.23
C GLN A 88 8.97 7.08 1.48
N CYS A 89 8.06 6.12 1.22
CA CYS A 89 8.40 4.70 1.32
C CYS A 89 9.50 4.33 0.31
N LEU A 90 9.38 4.80 -0.91
CA LEU A 90 10.38 4.53 -1.95
C LEU A 90 11.74 5.12 -1.59
N LYS A 91 11.75 6.31 -0.98
CA LYS A 91 13.01 6.95 -0.55
C LYS A 91 13.70 6.16 0.56
N LYS A 92 12.96 5.37 1.32
CA LYS A 92 13.52 4.47 2.34
C LYS A 92 13.99 3.14 1.78
N GLY A 93 13.81 2.91 0.48
CA GLY A 93 14.16 1.67 -0.17
C GLY A 93 13.06 0.62 -0.13
N ALA A 94 11.87 0.98 0.35
CA ALA A 94 10.72 0.10 0.34
C ALA A 94 10.04 0.14 -1.03
N LEU A 95 9.08 -0.75 -1.23
CA LEU A 95 8.27 -0.82 -2.45
C LEU A 95 6.88 -0.25 -2.14
N ALA A 96 6.19 0.24 -3.15
CA ALA A 96 4.84 0.75 -2.98
C ALA A 96 3.97 0.37 -4.17
N ILE A 97 2.71 0.04 -3.91
CA ILE A 97 1.76 -0.42 -4.93
C ILE A 97 0.36 0.09 -4.59
N ARG A 98 -0.39 0.45 -5.63
CA ARG A 98 -1.79 0.83 -5.48
C ARG A 98 -2.69 -0.39 -5.40
N PRO A 99 -3.88 -0.27 -4.78
CA PRO A 99 -4.86 -1.37 -4.78
C PRO A 99 -5.26 -1.87 -6.17
N ASN A 100 -5.11 -1.06 -7.21
CA ASN A 100 -5.40 -1.48 -8.58
C ASN A 100 -4.24 -2.24 -9.25
N GLY A 101 -3.14 -2.46 -8.51
CA GLY A 101 -1.98 -3.19 -9.03
C GLY A 101 -0.90 -2.31 -9.62
N MET A 102 -1.12 -1.02 -9.75
CA MET A 102 -0.12 -0.13 -10.32
C MET A 102 1.01 0.11 -9.32
N ARG A 103 2.22 -0.23 -9.70
CA ARG A 103 3.40 -0.04 -8.87
C ARG A 103 3.88 1.41 -8.93
N PHE A 104 4.21 1.96 -7.77
CA PHE A 104 4.88 3.26 -7.71
C PHE A 104 6.37 3.09 -7.95
N THR A 105 6.94 4.00 -8.73
CA THR A 105 8.40 4.15 -8.88
C THR A 105 8.73 5.61 -8.71
N LEU A 106 10.00 5.93 -8.42
CA LEU A 106 10.40 7.32 -8.31
C LEU A 106 10.16 8.09 -9.61
N ASP A 107 10.26 7.41 -10.74
CA ASP A 107 10.00 8.04 -12.05
C ASP A 107 8.51 8.37 -12.23
N ASN A 108 7.61 7.42 -11.95
CA ASN A 108 6.18 7.67 -12.20
C ASN A 108 5.53 8.52 -11.11
N ILE A 109 6.14 8.64 -9.94
CA ILE A 109 5.60 9.49 -8.87
C ILE A 109 5.62 10.96 -9.26
N GLY A 110 6.68 11.42 -9.93
CA GLY A 110 6.73 12.79 -10.42
C GLY A 110 5.58 13.10 -11.37
N MET A 111 5.30 12.19 -12.29
CA MET A 111 4.16 12.31 -13.19
C MET A 111 2.82 12.31 -12.44
N ALA A 112 2.69 11.44 -11.44
CA ALA A 112 1.46 11.34 -10.66
C ALA A 112 1.19 12.63 -9.87
N ILE A 113 2.20 13.22 -9.28
CA ILE A 113 2.07 14.48 -8.54
C ILE A 113 1.65 15.60 -9.49
N ALA A 114 2.30 15.71 -10.65
CA ALA A 114 1.97 16.72 -11.63
C ALA A 114 0.52 16.59 -12.12
N THR A 115 0.09 15.36 -12.40
CA THR A 115 -1.28 15.08 -12.83
C THR A 115 -2.27 15.48 -11.74
N ARG A 116 -1.97 15.17 -10.49
CA ARG A 116 -2.84 15.52 -9.36
C ARG A 116 -3.00 17.03 -9.22
N GLU A 117 -1.92 17.80 -9.40
CA GLU A 117 -1.98 19.26 -9.35
C GLU A 117 -2.83 19.82 -10.48
N ILE A 118 -2.67 19.31 -11.69
CA ILE A 118 -3.47 19.72 -12.86
C ILE A 118 -4.95 19.44 -12.61
N MET A 119 -5.29 18.26 -12.12
CA MET A 119 -6.68 17.89 -11.83
C MET A 119 -7.27 18.76 -10.73
N GLY A 120 -6.47 19.12 -9.74
CA GLY A 120 -6.89 20.04 -8.70
C GLY A 120 -7.27 21.40 -9.26
N LYS A 121 -6.47 21.95 -10.17
CA LYS A 121 -6.75 23.22 -10.84
C LYS A 121 -8.02 23.15 -11.68
N ILE A 122 -8.24 22.05 -12.38
CA ILE A 122 -9.45 21.84 -13.17
C ILE A 122 -10.69 21.88 -12.28
N ARG A 123 -10.63 21.24 -11.12
CA ARG A 123 -11.75 21.26 -10.15
C ARG A 123 -12.02 22.66 -9.65
N GLU A 124 -10.96 23.41 -9.35
CA GLU A 124 -11.09 24.80 -8.87
C GLU A 124 -11.72 25.70 -9.92
N SER A 125 -11.51 25.44 -11.19
CA SER A 125 -12.10 26.22 -12.28
C SER A 125 -13.56 25.85 -12.53
N GLY A 126 -14.12 24.92 -11.79
CA GLY A 126 -15.53 24.55 -11.89
C GLY A 126 -15.84 23.55 -12.99
N GLU A 127 -14.85 23.03 -13.66
CA GLU A 127 -15.07 21.98 -14.64
C GLU A 127 -15.45 20.67 -13.96
N VAL A 128 -16.51 20.05 -14.48
CA VAL A 128 -16.96 18.76 -13.93
C VAL A 128 -16.12 17.65 -14.53
N THR A 129 -15.30 17.05 -13.70
CA THR A 129 -14.63 15.82 -14.07
C THR A 129 -15.39 14.68 -13.42
N SER A 130 -15.67 13.62 -14.17
CA SER A 130 -16.19 12.40 -13.57
C SER A 130 -15.17 11.89 -12.56
N GLY A 131 -15.66 11.37 -11.43
CA GLY A 131 -14.77 10.75 -10.44
C GLY A 131 -14.00 9.58 -11.03
N PRO A 132 -13.05 9.01 -10.28
CA PRO A 132 -12.34 7.83 -10.76
C PRO A 132 -13.32 6.68 -11.01
N PRO A 133 -13.04 5.81 -12.00
CA PRO A 133 -13.91 4.69 -12.27
C PRO A 133 -14.03 3.78 -11.04
N PRO A 134 -15.16 3.11 -10.85
CA PRO A 134 -15.33 2.18 -9.74
C PRO A 134 -14.26 1.10 -9.76
N PHE A 135 -13.89 0.64 -8.58
CA PHE A 135 -12.94 -0.44 -8.44
C PHE A 135 -13.53 -1.72 -9.02
N SER A 136 -12.83 -2.35 -9.96
CA SER A 136 -13.34 -3.48 -10.72
C SER A 136 -12.71 -4.81 -10.31
N LYS A 137 -13.32 -5.91 -10.79
CA LYS A 137 -12.74 -7.24 -10.63
C LYS A 137 -11.40 -7.35 -11.34
N LEU A 138 -11.25 -6.66 -12.46
CA LEU A 138 -9.99 -6.63 -13.18
C LEU A 138 -8.90 -5.97 -12.33
N ASP A 139 -9.24 -4.88 -11.63
CA ASP A 139 -8.30 -4.23 -10.72
C ASP A 139 -7.83 -5.17 -9.62
N ARG A 140 -8.75 -5.97 -9.05
CA ARG A 140 -8.40 -6.97 -8.02
C ARG A 140 -7.46 -8.02 -8.58
N SER A 141 -7.73 -8.51 -9.78
CA SER A 141 -6.87 -9.50 -10.44
C SER A 141 -5.48 -8.95 -10.72
N LYS A 142 -5.41 -7.71 -11.21
CA LYS A 142 -4.13 -7.04 -11.43
C LYS A 142 -3.36 -6.88 -10.14
N PHE A 143 -4.05 -6.48 -9.06
CA PHE A 143 -3.40 -6.33 -7.76
C PHE A 143 -2.80 -7.67 -7.30
N LEU A 144 -3.57 -8.74 -7.36
CA LEU A 144 -3.10 -10.07 -6.95
C LEU A 144 -1.85 -10.48 -7.72
N ASN A 145 -1.85 -10.30 -9.04
CA ASN A 145 -0.74 -10.69 -9.89
C ASN A 145 0.51 -9.86 -9.60
N TYR A 146 0.37 -8.55 -9.55
CA TYR A 146 1.51 -7.66 -9.35
C TYR A 146 2.04 -7.73 -7.92
N MET A 147 1.14 -7.87 -6.94
CA MET A 147 1.54 -8.00 -5.55
C MET A 147 2.29 -9.30 -5.32
N GLU A 148 1.82 -10.40 -5.90
CA GLU A 148 2.50 -11.69 -5.84
C GLU A 148 3.91 -11.58 -6.40
N THR A 149 4.06 -10.96 -7.56
CA THR A 149 5.35 -10.74 -8.20
C THR A 149 6.27 -9.88 -7.32
N MET A 150 5.71 -8.83 -6.74
CA MET A 150 6.47 -7.92 -5.89
C MET A 150 6.97 -8.62 -4.62
N VAL A 151 6.12 -9.42 -3.98
CA VAL A 151 6.49 -10.20 -2.81
C VAL A 151 7.64 -11.15 -3.12
N ARG A 152 7.55 -11.87 -4.23
CA ARG A 152 8.61 -12.80 -4.64
C ARG A 152 9.92 -12.07 -4.89
N SER A 153 9.85 -10.93 -5.56
CA SER A 153 11.03 -10.12 -5.86
C SER A 153 11.67 -9.59 -4.59
N ALA A 154 10.87 -9.06 -3.68
CA ALA A 154 11.36 -8.51 -2.41
C ALA A 154 11.99 -9.60 -1.53
N SER A 155 11.39 -10.80 -1.52
CA SER A 155 11.89 -11.93 -0.72
C SER A 155 13.23 -12.46 -1.18
N LYS A 156 13.61 -12.20 -2.44
CA LYS A 156 14.89 -12.64 -3.00
C LYS A 156 16.01 -11.64 -2.73
N SER A 157 15.70 -10.47 -2.26
CA SER A 157 16.67 -9.39 -2.06
C SER A 157 17.51 -9.57 -0.81
#